data_b15eeb800e12dba4cf1eca4cd71c1bbc
#
_entry.id   b15eeb800e12dba4cf1eca4cd71c1bbc
#
_cell.length_a   1.000
_cell.length_b   1.000
_cell.length_c   1.000
_cell.angle_alpha   90.00
_cell.angle_beta   90.00
_cell.angle_gamma   90.00
#
_symmetry.space_group_name_H-M   'P 1'
#
loop_
_entity.id
_entity.type
_entity.pdbx_description
1 polymer ?
#
loop_
_entity_poly.entity_id
_entity_poly.type
_entity_poly.pdbx_seq_one_letter_code
_entity_poly.pdbx_strand_id
1 'polypeptide(L)'
;MPRHADRDAIFHREFRQDLRYWVETDRKVALRTFELVEAVLRDPFTGIGKPEPLKYVLAGCWSRRITQEHRLVYHVGERRIDFLQARYHY
;
A
#
# COMPACT_ATOMS: atom_id res chain seq x y z
N MET A 1 22.24 8.28 11.93
CA MET A 1 21.74 7.07 12.53
C MET A 1 20.65 6.43 11.70
N PRO A 2 20.82 5.20 11.31
CA PRO A 2 19.81 4.55 10.49
C PRO A 2 18.55 4.28 11.31
N ARG A 3 17.42 4.41 10.68
CA ARG A 3 16.16 4.05 11.30
C ARG A 3 15.95 2.57 11.07
N HIS A 4 15.65 1.86 12.15
CA HIS A 4 15.44 0.42 12.06
C HIS A 4 14.30 0.04 11.12
N ALA A 5 13.43 0.98 10.81
CA ALA A 5 12.27 0.71 9.96
C ALA A 5 12.48 1.09 8.49
N ASP A 6 13.70 1.48 8.14
CA ASP A 6 13.97 1.81 6.74
C ASP A 6 13.88 0.57 5.89
N ARG A 7 12.96 0.59 4.94
CA ARG A 7 12.76 -0.49 3.99
C ARG A 7 12.67 0.08 2.60
N ASP A 8 13.11 -0.70 1.64
CA ASP A 8 12.97 -0.33 0.23
C ASP A 8 11.53 -0.53 -0.20
N ALA A 9 11.09 0.27 -1.16
CA ALA A 9 9.76 0.15 -1.74
C ALA A 9 9.86 -0.49 -3.11
N ILE A 10 9.13 -1.57 -3.31
CA ILE A 10 9.05 -2.24 -4.60
C ILE A 10 7.62 -2.07 -5.12
N PHE A 11 7.49 -1.47 -6.27
CA PHE A 11 6.17 -1.23 -6.87
C PHE A 11 5.92 -2.22 -7.98
N HIS A 12 5.05 -3.18 -7.72
CA HIS A 12 4.75 -4.23 -8.68
C HIS A 12 3.94 -3.66 -9.85
N ARG A 13 3.96 -4.42 -10.94
CA ARG A 13 3.31 -3.99 -12.19
C ARG A 13 1.84 -3.62 -11.96
N GLU A 14 1.12 -4.46 -11.26
CA GLU A 14 -0.31 -4.23 -11.03
C GLU A 14 -0.55 -2.96 -10.24
N PHE A 15 0.28 -2.72 -9.22
CA PHE A 15 0.20 -1.48 -8.45
C PHE A 15 0.41 -0.27 -9.35
N ARG A 16 1.44 -0.33 -10.21
CA ARG A 16 1.75 0.81 -11.09
C ARG A 16 0.61 1.08 -12.07
N GLN A 17 -0.01 0.01 -12.59
CA GLN A 17 -1.16 0.16 -13.47
C GLN A 17 -2.35 0.78 -12.74
N ASP A 18 -2.58 0.36 -11.50
CA ASP A 18 -3.67 0.91 -10.69
C ASP A 18 -3.43 2.38 -10.38
N LEU A 19 -2.22 2.72 -10.00
CA LEU A 19 -1.88 4.11 -9.71
C LEU A 19 -2.07 4.98 -10.95
N ARG A 20 -1.62 4.50 -12.10
CA ARG A 20 -1.81 5.22 -13.34
C ARG A 20 -3.30 5.45 -13.63
N TYR A 21 -4.11 4.42 -13.42
CA TYR A 21 -5.55 4.53 -13.59
C TYR A 21 -6.10 5.69 -12.75
N TRP A 22 -5.68 5.78 -11.48
CA TRP A 22 -6.15 6.86 -10.60
C TRP A 22 -5.65 8.22 -11.06
N VAL A 23 -4.40 8.30 -11.48
CA VAL A 23 -3.86 9.57 -11.98
C VAL A 23 -4.69 10.07 -13.18
N GLU A 24 -5.15 9.15 -14.01
CA GLU A 24 -5.91 9.51 -15.21
C GLU A 24 -7.39 9.72 -14.95
N THR A 25 -7.95 9.15 -13.89
CA THR A 25 -9.40 9.18 -13.70
C THR A 25 -9.85 9.88 -12.42
N ASP A 26 -9.03 9.88 -11.38
CA ASP A 26 -9.43 10.48 -10.11
C ASP A 26 -8.19 10.92 -9.33
N ARG A 27 -7.84 12.17 -9.50
CA ARG A 27 -6.62 12.72 -8.92
C ARG A 27 -6.58 12.63 -7.40
N LYS A 28 -7.73 12.80 -6.74
CA LYS A 28 -7.77 12.72 -5.28
C LYS A 28 -7.42 11.34 -4.78
N VAL A 29 -7.91 10.32 -5.49
CA VAL A 29 -7.60 8.95 -5.13
C VAL A 29 -6.13 8.65 -5.37
N ALA A 30 -5.57 9.18 -6.45
CA ALA A 30 -4.14 9.04 -6.70
C ALA A 30 -3.31 9.63 -5.58
N LEU A 31 -3.66 10.85 -5.16
CA LEU A 31 -2.92 11.52 -4.07
C LEU A 31 -3.08 10.77 -2.76
N ARG A 32 -4.27 10.27 -2.49
CA ARG A 32 -4.50 9.46 -1.29
C ARG A 32 -3.64 8.20 -1.31
N THR A 33 -3.51 7.58 -2.49
CA THR A 33 -2.68 6.38 -2.64
C THR A 33 -1.22 6.69 -2.33
N PHE A 34 -0.70 7.81 -2.84
CA PHE A 34 0.66 8.24 -2.49
C PHE A 34 0.83 8.47 -1.00
N GLU A 35 -0.16 9.13 -0.40
CA GLU A 35 -0.13 9.40 1.04
C GLU A 35 -0.04 8.11 1.84
N LEU A 36 -0.81 7.11 1.43
CA LEU A 36 -0.80 5.81 2.09
C LEU A 36 0.53 5.07 1.89
N VAL A 37 1.11 5.16 0.70
CA VAL A 37 2.43 4.57 0.46
C VAL A 37 3.45 5.15 1.42
N GLU A 38 3.48 6.48 1.58
CA GLU A 38 4.40 7.12 2.51
C GLU A 38 4.15 6.68 3.95
N ALA A 39 2.87 6.57 4.32
CA ALA A 39 2.52 6.13 5.67
C ALA A 39 2.97 4.69 5.93
N VAL A 40 2.81 3.81 4.94
CA VAL A 40 3.25 2.42 5.06
C VAL A 40 4.77 2.35 5.23
N LEU A 41 5.49 3.17 4.49
CA LEU A 41 6.96 3.17 4.59
C LEU A 41 7.44 3.67 5.94
N ARG A 42 6.68 4.55 6.59
CA ARG A 42 7.02 4.99 7.94
C ARG A 42 6.73 3.91 8.97
N ASP A 43 5.59 3.26 8.86
CA ASP A 43 5.19 2.21 9.78
C ASP A 43 4.16 1.31 9.07
N PRO A 44 4.57 0.11 8.66
CA PRO A 44 3.67 -0.73 7.87
C PRO A 44 2.51 -1.34 8.65
N PHE A 45 2.52 -1.23 9.97
CA PHE A 45 1.54 -1.93 10.81
C PHE A 45 0.52 -1.01 11.47
N THR A 46 0.81 0.27 11.59
CA THR A 46 -0.10 1.23 12.21
C THR A 46 -0.17 2.50 11.37
N GLY A 47 -1.23 3.27 11.57
CA GLY A 47 -1.36 4.56 10.91
C GLY A 47 -2.68 4.70 10.17
N ILE A 48 -2.71 5.63 9.22
CA ILE A 48 -3.93 5.97 8.50
C ILE A 48 -4.38 4.84 7.57
N GLY A 49 -5.66 4.84 7.24
CA GLY A 49 -6.20 3.87 6.29
C GLY A 49 -6.57 2.52 6.89
N LYS A 50 -6.61 2.41 8.19
CA LYS A 50 -7.01 1.18 8.88
C LYS A 50 -6.20 -0.04 8.41
N PRO A 51 -4.90 -0.08 8.70
CA PRO A 51 -4.09 -1.24 8.29
C PRO A 51 -4.62 -2.53 8.90
N GLU A 52 -4.79 -3.54 8.07
CA GLU A 52 -5.30 -4.84 8.46
C GLU A 52 -4.46 -5.95 7.85
N PRO A 53 -4.06 -6.97 8.64
CA PRO A 53 -3.38 -8.12 8.06
C PRO A 53 -4.36 -9.00 7.28
N LEU A 54 -3.87 -9.60 6.21
CA LEU A 54 -4.68 -10.47 5.34
C LEU A 54 -4.36 -11.92 5.64
N LYS A 55 -4.95 -12.43 6.70
CA LYS A 55 -4.53 -13.71 7.30
C LYS A 55 -4.79 -14.93 6.41
N TYR A 56 -5.88 -14.91 5.67
CA TYR A 56 -6.32 -16.12 4.98
C TYR A 56 -5.98 -16.14 3.50
N VAL A 57 -5.60 -15.02 2.94
CA VAL A 57 -5.37 -14.90 1.51
C VAL A 57 -3.89 -14.94 1.19
N LEU A 58 -3.12 -14.03 1.79
CA LEU A 58 -1.70 -13.90 1.50
C LEU A 58 -0.95 -13.62 2.79
N ALA A 59 -0.19 -14.62 3.24
CA ALA A 59 0.60 -14.49 4.46
C ALA A 59 1.58 -13.31 4.33
N GLY A 60 1.67 -12.50 5.37
CA GLY A 60 2.56 -11.34 5.37
C GLY A 60 2.04 -10.13 4.63
N CYS A 61 0.85 -10.23 4.05
CA CYS A 61 0.25 -9.10 3.36
C CYS A 61 -0.69 -8.35 4.26
N TRP A 62 -0.80 -7.05 3.97
CA TRP A 62 -1.63 -6.11 4.69
C TRP A 62 -2.40 -5.27 3.69
N SER A 63 -3.47 -4.65 4.15
CA SER A 63 -4.21 -3.69 3.33
C SER A 63 -4.49 -2.43 4.10
N ARG A 64 -4.62 -1.32 3.37
CA ARG A 64 -5.12 -0.06 3.91
C ARG A 64 -6.18 0.49 2.97
N ARG A 65 -7.16 1.16 3.53
CA ARG A 65 -8.25 1.72 2.74
C ARG A 65 -7.80 2.96 1.99
N ILE A 66 -7.97 2.96 0.69
CA ILE A 66 -7.83 4.15 -0.12
C ILE A 66 -9.16 4.88 -0.15
N THR A 67 -10.22 4.15 -0.52
CA THR A 67 -11.61 4.61 -0.45
C THR A 67 -12.41 3.50 0.18
N GLN A 68 -13.73 3.65 0.20
CA GLN A 68 -14.59 2.61 0.73
C GLN A 68 -14.49 1.32 -0.07
N GLU A 69 -14.24 1.42 -1.37
CA GLU A 69 -14.19 0.27 -2.27
C GLU A 69 -12.80 -0.22 -2.57
N HIS A 70 -11.80 0.66 -2.46
CA HIS A 70 -10.47 0.35 -2.96
C HIS A 70 -9.46 0.29 -1.84
N ARG A 71 -8.54 -0.66 -1.97
CA ARG A 71 -7.51 -0.87 -0.96
C ARG A 71 -6.12 -0.91 -1.57
N LEU A 72 -5.18 -0.39 -0.81
CA LEU A 72 -3.76 -0.58 -1.07
C LEU A 72 -3.37 -1.89 -0.42
N VAL A 73 -2.81 -2.80 -1.20
CA VAL A 73 -2.36 -4.10 -0.69
C VAL A 73 -0.84 -4.15 -0.79
N TYR A 74 -0.20 -4.57 0.29
CA TYR A 74 1.25 -4.59 0.34
C TYR A 74 1.74 -5.77 1.18
N HIS A 75 2.94 -6.23 0.87
CA HIS A 75 3.59 -7.31 1.60
C HIS A 75 4.77 -6.74 2.36
N VAL A 76 4.87 -7.06 3.66
CA VAL A 76 5.90 -6.51 4.51
C VAL A 76 6.99 -7.56 4.69
N GLY A 77 8.16 -7.30 4.14
CA GLY A 77 9.33 -8.09 4.36
C GLY A 77 10.25 -7.40 5.36
N GLU A 78 11.36 -8.04 5.67
CA GLU A 78 12.30 -7.50 6.64
C GLU A 78 12.97 -6.24 6.14
N ARG A 79 13.34 -6.22 4.86
CA ARG A 79 14.09 -5.11 4.29
C ARG A 79 13.39 -4.37 3.18
N ARG A 80 12.18 -4.81 2.84
CA ARG A 80 11.45 -4.17 1.76
C ARG A 80 9.96 -4.35 1.94
N ILE A 81 9.22 -3.46 1.30
CA ILE A 81 7.77 -3.57 1.22
C ILE A 81 7.41 -3.64 -0.25
N ASP A 82 6.66 -4.67 -0.60
CA ASP A 82 6.16 -4.83 -1.96
C ASP A 82 4.75 -4.26 -2.03
N PHE A 83 4.55 -3.24 -2.86
CA PHE A 83 3.23 -2.67 -3.10
C PHE A 83 2.62 -3.43 -4.27
N LEU A 84 1.51 -4.13 -4.01
CA LEU A 84 1.00 -5.12 -4.94
C LEU A 84 -0.16 -4.61 -5.80
N GLN A 85 -1.07 -3.87 -5.21
CA GLN A 85 -2.21 -3.32 -5.95
C GLN A 85 -2.81 -2.16 -5.19
N ALA A 86 -3.59 -1.33 -5.89
CA ALA A 86 -4.21 -0.13 -5.32
C ALA A 86 -5.61 0.10 -5.86
N ARG A 87 -6.29 -0.98 -6.24
CA ARG A 87 -7.62 -0.87 -6.82
C ARG A 87 -8.41 -2.10 -6.44
N TYR A 88 -9.68 -1.87 -6.04
CA TYR A 88 -10.56 -2.92 -5.55
C TYR A 88 -10.02 -3.51 -4.23
N HIS A 89 -10.73 -4.47 -3.75
CA HIS A 89 -10.34 -5.27 -2.61
C HIS A 89 -10.69 -6.71 -2.93
N TYR A 90 -10.22 -7.60 -2.12
CA TYR A 90 -10.52 -9.00 -2.32
C TYR A 90 -11.00 -9.62 -1.04
#